data_8c3eecbcbabe242bd8e98a2881b9adc9
#
_entry.id   8c3eecbcbabe242bd8e98a2881b9adc9
#
_cell.length_a   1.000
_cell.length_b   1.000
_cell.length_c   1.000
_cell.angle_alpha   90.00
_cell.angle_beta   90.00
_cell.angle_gamma   90.00
#
_symmetry.space_group_name_H-M   'P 1'
#
loop_
_entity.id
_entity.type
_entity.pdbx_description
1 polymer ?
#
loop_
_entity_poly.entity_id
_entity_poly.type
_entity_poly.pdbx_seq_one_letter_code
_entity_poly.pdbx_strand_id
1 'polypeptide(L)'
;MKRSYRSKKFLAILDKVRERIPHAAITTDIIVGFPGETEEDFQATMDVVEKARFASAFTFQYSLRPGTPAAEMENQVPKAVVQDRYERLLALQERISEEENRKLIGTTQELLVQADGRKNDRTHRRSGRSRDGRLVHFTPEGDIRAGDVVEVVITDAAVSYTHLTLPTNREV
;
A
#
# COMPACT_ATOMS: atom_id res chain seq x y z
N MET A 1 7.34 -19.55 -9.08
CA MET A 1 8.25 -18.45 -9.50
C MET A 1 9.64 -18.65 -8.90
N LYS A 2 10.69 -18.55 -9.71
CA LYS A 2 12.08 -18.62 -9.20
C LYS A 2 12.55 -17.20 -8.87
N ARG A 3 12.69 -16.85 -7.58
CA ARG A 3 13.33 -15.62 -7.10
C ARG A 3 14.70 -15.95 -6.53
N SER A 4 15.68 -15.07 -6.69
CA SER A 4 17.05 -15.26 -6.24
C SER A 4 17.26 -15.12 -4.73
N TYR A 5 16.22 -14.75 -3.98
CA TYR A 5 16.26 -14.52 -2.54
C TYR A 5 15.10 -15.22 -1.82
N ARG A 6 15.33 -15.63 -0.58
CA ARG A 6 14.35 -16.21 0.33
C ARG A 6 13.87 -15.15 1.35
N SER A 7 12.79 -15.43 2.07
CA SER A 7 12.14 -14.52 3.03
C SER A 7 13.13 -13.85 4.01
N LYS A 8 14.04 -14.60 4.61
CA LYS A 8 15.04 -14.06 5.55
C LYS A 8 15.96 -13.00 4.91
N LYS A 9 16.45 -13.27 3.68
CA LYS A 9 17.30 -12.31 2.95
C LYS A 9 16.48 -11.08 2.51
N PHE A 10 15.22 -11.29 2.12
CA PHE A 10 14.32 -10.23 1.75
C PHE A 10 14.05 -9.27 2.92
N LEU A 11 13.68 -9.80 4.09
CA LEU A 11 13.46 -8.99 5.30
C LEU A 11 14.73 -8.22 5.70
N ALA A 12 15.91 -8.85 5.65
CA ALA A 12 17.16 -8.16 5.95
C ALA A 12 17.48 -7.01 4.96
N ILE A 13 16.99 -7.08 3.70
CA ILE A 13 17.10 -5.96 2.76
C ILE A 13 16.17 -4.82 3.20
N LEU A 14 14.94 -5.12 3.62
CA LEU A 14 13.99 -4.12 4.10
C LEU A 14 14.52 -3.40 5.34
N ASP A 15 15.10 -4.14 6.28
CA ASP A 15 15.73 -3.56 7.48
C ASP A 15 16.82 -2.56 7.11
N LYS A 16 17.73 -2.94 6.20
CA LYS A 16 18.79 -2.04 5.71
C LYS A 16 18.26 -0.80 4.99
N VAL A 17 17.14 -0.93 4.26
CA VAL A 17 16.49 0.23 3.63
C VAL A 17 15.98 1.18 4.71
N ARG A 18 15.32 0.67 5.74
CA ARG A 18 14.77 1.48 6.84
C ARG A 18 15.84 2.13 7.70
N GLU A 19 16.98 1.46 7.92
CA GLU A 19 18.13 2.06 8.60
C GLU A 19 18.65 3.30 7.86
N ARG A 20 18.65 3.28 6.54
CA ARG A 20 19.20 4.38 5.72
C ARG A 20 18.17 5.42 5.35
N ILE A 21 16.92 5.00 5.19
CA ILE A 21 15.79 5.84 4.79
C ILE A 21 14.61 5.53 5.72
N PRO A 22 14.59 6.08 6.95
CA PRO A 22 13.59 5.74 7.97
C PRO A 22 12.13 5.93 7.54
N HIS A 23 11.88 6.86 6.62
CA HIS A 23 10.54 7.18 6.12
C HIS A 23 10.23 6.54 4.76
N ALA A 24 11.02 5.54 4.33
CA ALA A 24 10.76 4.86 3.07
C ALA A 24 9.41 4.12 3.11
N ALA A 25 8.50 4.46 2.21
CA ALA A 25 7.31 3.65 1.94
C ALA A 25 7.71 2.49 1.04
N ILE A 26 7.64 1.27 1.58
CA ILE A 26 7.95 0.07 0.83
C ILE A 26 6.65 -0.56 0.36
N THR A 27 6.53 -0.77 -0.92
CA THR A 27 5.36 -1.41 -1.55
C THR A 27 5.75 -2.75 -2.16
N THR A 28 4.77 -3.61 -2.40
CA THR A 28 5.00 -4.94 -2.98
C THR A 28 3.80 -5.40 -3.80
N ASP A 29 4.05 -6.39 -4.67
CA ASP A 29 3.03 -7.17 -5.36
C ASP A 29 3.02 -8.59 -4.78
N ILE A 30 1.83 -9.10 -4.45
CA ILE A 30 1.65 -10.43 -3.88
C ILE A 30 0.63 -11.20 -4.71
N ILE A 31 0.97 -12.43 -5.08
CA ILE A 31 0.06 -13.36 -5.73
C ILE A 31 -0.22 -14.51 -4.77
N VAL A 32 -1.49 -14.78 -4.49
CA VAL A 32 -1.94 -15.94 -3.70
C VAL A 32 -2.52 -17.02 -4.60
N GLY A 33 -2.45 -18.27 -4.16
CA GLY A 33 -3.00 -19.42 -4.89
C GLY A 33 -2.17 -19.84 -6.07
N PHE A 34 -0.85 -19.57 -6.07
CA PHE A 34 0.03 -20.12 -7.09
C PHE A 34 0.01 -21.65 -7.03
N PRO A 35 0.03 -22.38 -8.19
CA PRO A 35 -0.01 -23.84 -8.19
C PRO A 35 1.02 -24.46 -7.25
N GLY A 36 0.57 -25.37 -6.38
CA GLY A 36 1.38 -25.99 -5.36
C GLY A 36 1.56 -25.22 -4.07
N GLU A 37 0.97 -24.03 -3.93
CA GLU A 37 1.00 -23.27 -2.67
C GLU A 37 0.24 -24.05 -1.58
N THR A 38 0.94 -24.42 -0.51
CA THR A 38 0.34 -25.05 0.68
C THR A 38 -0.18 -23.99 1.66
N GLU A 39 -0.87 -24.42 2.70
CA GLU A 39 -1.28 -23.48 3.78
C GLU A 39 -0.06 -22.95 4.54
N GLU A 40 0.97 -23.79 4.71
CA GLU A 40 2.22 -23.38 5.34
C GLU A 40 2.96 -22.31 4.51
N ASP A 41 2.96 -22.45 3.17
CA ASP A 41 3.55 -21.44 2.28
C ASP A 41 2.78 -20.12 2.36
N PHE A 42 1.45 -20.19 2.41
CA PHE A 42 0.60 -19.02 2.58
C PHE A 42 0.82 -18.36 3.95
N GLN A 43 0.89 -19.15 5.04
CA GLN A 43 1.20 -18.62 6.37
C GLN A 43 2.57 -17.94 6.40
N ALA A 44 3.57 -18.51 5.75
CA ALA A 44 4.89 -17.89 5.62
C ALA A 44 4.84 -16.56 4.86
N THR A 45 3.93 -16.43 3.90
CA THR A 45 3.66 -15.15 3.21
C THR A 45 3.03 -14.13 4.17
N MET A 46 2.02 -14.53 4.96
CA MET A 46 1.41 -13.69 5.99
C MET A 46 2.46 -13.18 7.00
N ASP A 47 3.34 -14.06 7.47
CA ASP A 47 4.41 -13.72 8.41
C ASP A 47 5.40 -12.70 7.81
N VAL A 48 5.70 -12.80 6.52
CA VAL A 48 6.54 -11.81 5.81
C VAL A 48 5.82 -10.48 5.73
N VAL A 49 4.54 -10.43 5.39
CA VAL A 49 3.75 -9.20 5.30
C VAL A 49 3.65 -8.50 6.67
N GLU A 50 3.38 -9.27 7.73
CA GLU A 50 3.34 -8.75 9.11
C GLU A 50 4.66 -8.11 9.52
N LYS A 51 5.80 -8.78 9.25
CA LYS A 51 7.13 -8.27 9.58
C LYS A 51 7.57 -7.13 8.69
N ALA A 52 7.27 -7.23 7.40
CA ALA A 52 7.66 -6.24 6.40
C ALA A 52 6.91 -4.93 6.55
N ARG A 53 5.67 -4.94 7.07
CA ARG A 53 4.83 -3.76 7.25
C ARG A 53 4.83 -2.86 6.00
N PHE A 54 4.37 -3.42 4.90
CA PHE A 54 4.31 -2.69 3.63
C PHE A 54 3.36 -1.50 3.74
N ALA A 55 3.77 -0.36 3.20
CA ALA A 55 2.91 0.82 3.11
C ALA A 55 1.70 0.57 2.19
N SER A 56 1.89 -0.27 1.18
CA SER A 56 0.83 -0.74 0.29
C SER A 56 1.24 -2.08 -0.34
N ALA A 57 0.28 -2.95 -0.60
CA ALA A 57 0.49 -4.18 -1.37
C ALA A 57 -0.59 -4.33 -2.45
N PHE A 58 -0.16 -4.55 -3.69
CA PHE A 58 -1.05 -4.99 -4.75
C PHE A 58 -1.22 -6.50 -4.65
N THR A 59 -2.41 -6.94 -4.28
CA THR A 59 -2.72 -8.34 -4.02
C THR A 59 -3.52 -8.91 -5.18
N PHE A 60 -3.07 -10.05 -5.70
CA PHE A 60 -3.69 -10.73 -6.82
C PHE A 60 -3.96 -12.18 -6.49
N GLN A 61 -5.09 -12.70 -6.95
CA GLN A 61 -5.30 -14.14 -7.05
C GLN A 61 -4.56 -14.67 -8.28
N TYR A 62 -3.94 -15.84 -8.17
CA TYR A 62 -3.34 -16.48 -9.33
C TYR A 62 -4.39 -16.68 -10.44
N SER A 63 -4.07 -16.22 -11.63
CA SER A 63 -4.89 -16.41 -12.82
C SER A 63 -4.13 -17.29 -13.80
N LEU A 64 -4.77 -18.37 -14.24
CA LEU A 64 -4.22 -19.32 -15.21
C LEU A 64 -4.00 -18.61 -16.55
N ARG A 65 -2.78 -18.66 -17.05
CA ARG A 65 -2.41 -18.06 -18.33
C ARG A 65 -1.94 -19.19 -19.27
N PRO A 66 -2.69 -19.52 -20.34
CA PRO A 66 -2.30 -20.52 -21.31
C PRO A 66 -0.88 -20.29 -21.84
N GLY A 67 -0.13 -21.37 -22.07
CA GLY A 67 1.24 -21.32 -22.54
C GLY A 67 2.30 -21.00 -21.48
N THR A 68 1.94 -20.96 -20.20
CA THR A 68 2.90 -20.83 -19.11
C THR A 68 3.09 -22.17 -18.38
N PRO A 69 4.30 -22.48 -17.89
CA PRO A 69 4.53 -23.71 -17.10
C PRO A 69 3.58 -23.83 -15.89
N ALA A 70 3.21 -22.72 -15.27
CA ALA A 70 2.30 -22.72 -14.13
C ALA A 70 0.87 -23.15 -14.51
N ALA A 71 0.43 -22.91 -15.74
CA ALA A 71 -0.86 -23.35 -16.22
C ALA A 71 -0.94 -24.89 -16.42
N GLU A 72 0.21 -25.52 -16.65
CA GLU A 72 0.35 -26.96 -16.88
C GLU A 72 0.58 -27.77 -15.60
N MET A 73 0.75 -27.09 -14.45
CA MET A 73 0.94 -27.75 -13.16
C MET A 73 -0.37 -28.43 -12.70
N GLU A 74 -0.29 -29.69 -12.30
CA GLU A 74 -1.45 -30.48 -11.86
C GLU A 74 -2.03 -30.02 -10.52
N ASN A 75 -1.18 -29.48 -9.63
CA ASN A 75 -1.53 -29.10 -8.27
C ASN A 75 -2.10 -27.67 -8.19
N GLN A 76 -3.09 -27.37 -9.00
CA GLN A 76 -3.83 -26.10 -8.94
C GLN A 76 -4.55 -25.95 -7.59
N VAL A 77 -4.47 -24.77 -6.99
CA VAL A 77 -5.18 -24.49 -5.73
C VAL A 77 -6.66 -24.26 -5.99
N PRO A 78 -7.57 -24.91 -5.24
CA PRO A 78 -9.02 -24.71 -5.40
C PRO A 78 -9.43 -23.25 -5.24
N LYS A 79 -10.34 -22.75 -6.07
CA LYS A 79 -10.77 -21.34 -6.07
C LYS A 79 -11.26 -20.85 -4.71
N ALA A 80 -11.98 -21.69 -3.95
CA ALA A 80 -12.47 -21.34 -2.62
C ALA A 80 -11.30 -21.10 -1.63
N VAL A 81 -10.23 -21.90 -1.72
CA VAL A 81 -9.03 -21.73 -0.91
C VAL A 81 -8.27 -20.46 -1.31
N VAL A 82 -8.17 -20.19 -2.62
CA VAL A 82 -7.55 -18.94 -3.12
C VAL A 82 -8.31 -17.72 -2.62
N GLN A 83 -9.64 -17.76 -2.63
CA GLN A 83 -10.48 -16.67 -2.15
C GLN A 83 -10.30 -16.43 -0.65
N ASP A 84 -10.34 -17.48 0.17
CA ASP A 84 -10.09 -17.39 1.62
C ASP A 84 -8.72 -16.77 1.93
N ARG A 85 -7.66 -17.26 1.28
CA ARG A 85 -6.31 -16.72 1.44
C ARG A 85 -6.22 -15.26 1.03
N TYR A 86 -6.86 -14.90 -0.07
CA TYR A 86 -6.90 -13.53 -0.57
C TYR A 86 -7.57 -12.59 0.45
N GLU A 87 -8.70 -12.96 1.02
CA GLU A 87 -9.43 -12.18 2.01
C GLU A 87 -8.62 -12.01 3.30
N ARG A 88 -7.99 -13.07 3.79
CA ARG A 88 -7.11 -13.03 4.96
C ARG A 88 -5.91 -12.11 4.75
N LEU A 89 -5.29 -12.15 3.56
CA LEU A 89 -4.16 -11.28 3.23
C LEU A 89 -4.59 -9.82 3.09
N LEU A 90 -5.75 -9.55 2.49
CA LEU A 90 -6.29 -8.18 2.41
C LEU A 90 -6.54 -7.62 3.81
N ALA A 91 -7.22 -8.36 4.68
CA ALA A 91 -7.50 -7.92 6.05
C ALA A 91 -6.22 -7.60 6.84
N LEU A 92 -5.17 -8.43 6.67
CA LEU A 92 -3.86 -8.16 7.28
C LEU A 92 -3.24 -6.86 6.75
N GLN A 93 -3.21 -6.68 5.43
CA GLN A 93 -2.61 -5.49 4.82
C GLN A 93 -3.40 -4.22 5.15
N GLU A 94 -4.72 -4.28 5.20
CA GLU A 94 -5.57 -3.15 5.60
C GLU A 94 -5.27 -2.71 7.03
N ARG A 95 -5.17 -3.66 7.97
CA ARG A 95 -4.79 -3.39 9.35
C ARG A 95 -3.42 -2.72 9.44
N ILE A 96 -2.42 -3.25 8.72
CA ILE A 96 -1.07 -2.67 8.70
C ILE A 96 -1.11 -1.25 8.12
N SER A 97 -1.82 -1.04 7.02
CA SER A 97 -1.94 0.28 6.39
C SER A 97 -2.59 1.30 7.33
N GLU A 98 -3.64 0.89 8.05
CA GLU A 98 -4.29 1.74 9.05
C GLU A 98 -3.32 2.12 10.19
N GLU A 99 -2.63 1.14 10.75
CA GLU A 99 -1.65 1.37 11.82
C GLU A 99 -0.53 2.31 11.39
N GLU A 100 0.02 2.14 10.17
CA GLU A 100 1.07 3.00 9.64
C GLU A 100 0.55 4.41 9.29
N ASN A 101 -0.67 4.53 8.78
CA ASN A 101 -1.27 5.82 8.49
C ASN A 101 -1.56 6.61 9.78
N ARG A 102 -2.05 5.95 10.82
CA ARG A 102 -2.31 6.58 12.12
C ARG A 102 -1.06 7.20 12.76
N LYS A 103 0.13 6.64 12.51
CA LYS A 103 1.40 7.22 12.99
C LYS A 103 1.71 8.59 12.38
N LEU A 104 1.08 8.93 11.27
CA LEU A 104 1.28 10.22 10.61
C LEU A 104 0.41 11.33 11.20
N ILE A 105 -0.61 11.01 11.99
CA ILE A 105 -1.48 12.02 12.61
C ILE A 105 -0.63 12.95 13.47
N GLY A 106 -0.81 14.27 13.28
CA GLY A 106 -0.05 15.33 13.92
C GLY A 106 1.29 15.66 13.24
N THR A 107 1.70 14.91 12.20
CA THR A 107 2.92 15.24 11.43
C THR A 107 2.62 16.17 10.27
N THR A 108 3.61 16.98 9.90
CA THR A 108 3.55 17.81 8.67
C THR A 108 4.05 16.99 7.47
N GLN A 109 3.30 17.02 6.39
CA GLN A 109 3.64 16.35 5.13
C GLN A 109 3.68 17.34 3.97
N GLU A 110 4.73 17.25 3.16
CA GLU A 110 4.83 17.95 1.89
C GLU A 110 4.07 17.20 0.81
N LEU A 111 3.19 17.87 0.09
CA LEU A 111 2.34 17.27 -0.94
C LEU A 111 2.58 17.93 -2.29
N LEU A 112 2.77 17.13 -3.32
CA LEU A 112 2.64 17.56 -4.71
C LEU A 112 1.15 17.49 -5.07
N VAL A 113 0.56 18.67 -5.32
CA VAL A 113 -0.86 18.80 -5.65
C VAL A 113 -1.13 18.18 -7.02
N GLN A 114 -2.08 17.26 -7.07
CA GLN A 114 -2.50 16.61 -8.30
C GLN A 114 -3.52 17.44 -9.06
N ALA A 115 -3.58 17.25 -10.39
CA ALA A 115 -4.69 17.77 -11.18
C ALA A 115 -6.01 17.20 -10.63
N ASP A 116 -7.04 18.03 -10.61
CA ASP A 116 -8.37 17.64 -10.12
C ASP A 116 -8.81 16.37 -10.86
N GLY A 117 -8.84 15.26 -10.15
CA GLY A 117 -9.64 14.12 -10.52
C GLY A 117 -11.10 14.57 -10.59
N ARG A 118 -12.02 13.72 -11.06
CA ARG A 118 -13.45 14.06 -11.18
C ARG A 118 -13.88 15.01 -10.09
N LYS A 119 -14.15 16.27 -10.48
CA LYS A 119 -14.53 17.36 -9.59
C LYS A 119 -15.57 16.87 -8.59
N ASN A 120 -15.20 16.81 -7.34
CA ASN A 120 -16.17 16.69 -6.29
C ASN A 120 -16.56 18.13 -5.89
N ASP A 121 -17.33 18.78 -6.77
CA ASP A 121 -17.82 20.15 -6.60
C ASP A 121 -18.56 20.37 -5.26
N ARG A 122 -18.89 19.26 -4.56
CA ARG A 122 -19.56 19.31 -3.25
C ARG A 122 -18.63 19.53 -2.07
N THR A 123 -17.34 19.21 -2.16
CA THR A 123 -16.46 19.21 -0.98
C THR A 123 -15.35 20.23 -1.04
N HIS A 124 -15.13 20.91 -2.16
CA HIS A 124 -14.00 21.84 -2.39
C HIS A 124 -12.63 21.26 -1.99
N ARG A 125 -12.51 19.93 -1.94
CA ARG A 125 -11.26 19.25 -1.57
C ARG A 125 -10.35 19.06 -2.76
N ARG A 126 -9.05 19.21 -2.52
CA ARG A 126 -7.99 18.82 -3.46
C ARG A 126 -7.28 17.58 -2.96
N SER A 127 -6.49 16.98 -3.83
CA SER A 127 -5.63 15.86 -3.48
C SER A 127 -4.18 16.17 -3.88
N GLY A 128 -3.26 15.64 -3.10
CA GLY A 128 -1.84 15.68 -3.37
C GLY A 128 -1.18 14.36 -2.97
N ARG A 129 0.02 14.14 -3.49
CA ARG A 129 0.83 12.99 -3.07
C ARG A 129 1.97 13.46 -2.20
N SER A 130 2.12 12.79 -1.07
CA SER A 130 3.27 12.95 -0.19
C SER A 130 4.55 12.36 -0.82
N ARG A 131 5.72 12.66 -0.26
CA ARG A 131 7.01 12.14 -0.75
C ARG A 131 7.07 10.61 -0.76
N ASP A 132 6.34 9.96 0.12
CA ASP A 132 6.22 8.50 0.20
C ASP A 132 5.08 7.91 -0.68
N GLY A 133 4.46 8.76 -1.52
CA GLY A 133 3.47 8.36 -2.52
C GLY A 133 2.04 8.21 -2.00
N ARG A 134 1.78 8.49 -0.71
CA ARG A 134 0.40 8.44 -0.18
C ARG A 134 -0.45 9.55 -0.76
N LEU A 135 -1.70 9.24 -1.03
CA LEU A 135 -2.69 10.22 -1.47
C LEU A 135 -3.30 10.90 -0.24
N VAL A 136 -3.24 12.22 -0.23
CA VAL A 136 -3.76 13.04 0.86
C VAL A 136 -4.80 13.98 0.29
N HIS A 137 -5.97 14.05 0.95
CA HIS A 137 -7.03 15.00 0.62
C HIS A 137 -6.99 16.16 1.60
N PHE A 138 -7.07 17.38 1.08
CA PHE A 138 -7.04 18.58 1.90
C PHE A 138 -7.99 19.65 1.36
N THR A 139 -8.41 20.57 2.21
CA THR A 139 -9.16 21.76 1.82
C THR A 139 -8.16 22.87 1.52
N PRO A 140 -8.08 23.36 0.28
CA PRO A 140 -7.10 24.39 -0.08
C PRO A 140 -7.47 25.73 0.55
N GLU A 141 -6.48 26.47 1.01
CA GLU A 141 -6.58 27.88 1.35
C GLU A 141 -5.91 28.70 0.24
N GLY A 142 -6.69 29.57 -0.43
CA GLY A 142 -6.20 30.39 -1.54
C GLY A 142 -6.16 29.65 -2.90
N ASP A 143 -5.45 30.25 -3.86
CA ASP A 143 -5.37 29.75 -5.24
C ASP A 143 -4.23 28.74 -5.38
N ILE A 144 -4.48 27.49 -4.93
CA ILE A 144 -3.56 26.37 -5.05
C ILE A 144 -3.86 25.62 -6.36
N ARG A 145 -2.84 25.32 -7.17
CA ARG A 145 -2.95 24.71 -8.50
C ARG A 145 -2.28 23.34 -8.55
N ALA A 146 -2.67 22.54 -9.53
CA ALA A 146 -1.96 21.30 -9.83
C ALA A 146 -0.49 21.59 -10.15
N GLY A 147 0.41 20.81 -9.57
CA GLY A 147 1.85 21.01 -9.67
C GLY A 147 2.46 21.85 -8.54
N ASP A 148 1.64 22.53 -7.74
CA ASP A 148 2.14 23.24 -6.56
C ASP A 148 2.58 22.23 -5.49
N VAL A 149 3.52 22.67 -4.67
CA VAL A 149 3.94 21.92 -3.47
C VAL A 149 3.43 22.66 -2.24
N VAL A 150 2.72 21.95 -1.39
CA VAL A 150 2.12 22.50 -0.17
C VAL A 150 2.47 21.66 1.05
N GLU A 151 2.60 22.30 2.20
CA GLU A 151 2.73 21.62 3.48
C GLU A 151 1.39 21.52 4.18
N VAL A 152 1.11 20.35 4.75
CA VAL A 152 -0.16 20.06 5.41
C VAL A 152 0.06 19.23 6.68
N VAL A 153 -0.71 19.50 7.72
CA VAL A 153 -0.70 18.69 8.95
C VAL A 153 -1.74 17.59 8.82
N ILE A 154 -1.35 16.34 9.07
CA ILE A 154 -2.25 15.20 9.04
C ILE A 154 -3.15 15.23 10.28
N THR A 155 -4.46 15.34 10.10
CA THR A 155 -5.44 15.39 11.21
C THR A 155 -6.22 14.09 11.38
N ASP A 156 -6.34 13.30 10.31
CA ASP A 156 -7.08 12.04 10.33
C ASP A 156 -6.49 11.05 9.33
N ALA A 157 -6.66 9.75 9.60
CA ALA A 157 -6.16 8.67 8.76
C ALA A 157 -7.25 7.61 8.55
N ALA A 158 -7.74 7.51 7.33
CA ALA A 158 -8.73 6.51 6.95
C ALA A 158 -8.10 5.17 6.56
N VAL A 159 -8.86 4.09 6.76
CA VAL A 159 -8.46 2.70 6.50
C VAL A 159 -8.39 2.38 5.02
N SER A 160 -9.25 3.00 4.21
CA SER A 160 -9.31 2.68 2.78
C SER A 160 -8.22 3.42 2.01
N TYR A 161 -7.49 2.66 1.22
CA TYR A 161 -6.60 3.10 0.14
C TYR A 161 -6.72 4.59 -0.15
N THR A 162 -5.92 5.48 0.46
CA THR A 162 -5.78 6.81 -0.08
C THR A 162 -6.52 8.00 0.56
N HIS A 163 -7.01 7.98 1.78
CA HIS A 163 -7.65 9.20 2.28
C HIS A 163 -7.09 9.64 3.64
N LEU A 164 -6.18 10.61 3.59
CA LEU A 164 -5.85 11.45 4.73
C LEU A 164 -6.51 12.81 4.50
N THR A 165 -7.34 13.30 5.43
CA THR A 165 -8.02 14.60 5.33
C THR A 165 -7.36 15.61 6.26
N LEU A 166 -7.11 16.82 5.75
CA LEU A 166 -6.38 17.84 6.48
C LEU A 166 -7.07 19.22 6.42
N PRO A 167 -7.05 20.00 7.50
CA PRO A 167 -7.05 21.46 7.41
C PRO A 167 -5.62 21.93 7.09
N THR A 168 -5.52 22.88 6.19
CA THR A 168 -4.27 23.58 5.88
C THR A 168 -4.09 24.71 6.85
N ASN A 169 -3.04 24.71 7.67
CA ASN A 169 -2.54 25.93 8.28
C ASN A 169 -1.30 26.38 7.49
N ARG A 170 -1.43 27.48 6.80
CA ARG A 170 -0.32 28.24 6.26
C ARG A 170 0.02 29.29 7.30
N GLU A 171 1.02 29.05 8.12
CA GLU A 171 1.73 30.17 8.76
C GLU A 171 2.86 30.59 7.82
N VAL A 172 2.85 31.87 7.47
CA VAL A 172 3.84 32.58 6.64
C VAL A 172 5.13 32.73 7.41
#